data_1571ca50b6131af2f9332aae4a4ea563
#
_entry.id   1571ca50b6131af2f9332aae4a4ea563
#
_cell.length_a   1.000
_cell.length_b   1.000
_cell.length_c   1.000
_cell.angle_alpha   90.00
_cell.angle_beta   90.00
_cell.angle_gamma   90.00
#
_symmetry.space_group_name_H-M   'P 1'
#
loop_
_entity.id
_entity.type
_entity.pdbx_description
1 polymer ?
#
loop_
_entity_poly.entity_id
_entity_poly.type
_entity_poly.pdbx_seq_one_letter_code
_entity_poly.pdbx_strand_id
1 'polypeptide(L)'
;MQHIERSTNRAWLGEFLRSRRARLSPTDYGFPVMRRRRSPGLSRDEVAQLAGISIAYYTWIEQGREINMSPDVLNAIARALCLGEAERVHLFTLVGIEVAESTLGDDRMHPTIANIFNYLNYNDASSGWCALMYDSWFNVLESTLLATAVFGIRPGHDLESNVLYRLFTDPVQRTTWLDWESEVRMAVGMFRHGLAGQPDTIEGFRILGALLEIPDFARIWDAYDVRICPSPDEFFRQEPWQLVPPELGLVRVHRLAMNIPAAVDRTLMLCSAADAETSYKFLSVLEREPERYLVSA
;
A
#
# COMPACT_ATOMS: atom_id res chain seq x y z
N MET A 1 17.71 -20.70 -2.17
CA MET A 1 17.01 -19.40 -2.11
C MET A 1 15.51 -19.62 -1.93
N GLN A 2 14.78 -20.31 -2.78
CA GLN A 2 13.33 -20.57 -2.61
C GLN A 2 12.85 -21.10 -1.24
N HIS A 3 13.69 -21.74 -0.47
CA HIS A 3 13.35 -22.29 0.86
C HIS A 3 13.28 -21.22 1.97
N ILE A 4 14.09 -20.16 1.87
CA ILE A 4 14.11 -19.07 2.86
C ILE A 4 12.87 -18.21 2.70
N GLU A 5 12.39 -17.99 1.52
CA GLU A 5 11.29 -17.11 1.10
C GLU A 5 9.91 -17.65 1.47
N ARG A 6 9.66 -18.92 1.18
CA ARG A 6 8.45 -19.62 1.65
C ARG A 6 8.36 -19.65 3.18
N SER A 7 9.50 -19.64 3.86
CA SER A 7 9.59 -19.54 5.32
C SER A 7 9.14 -18.17 5.82
N THR A 8 9.49 -17.09 5.13
CA THR A 8 9.15 -15.71 5.50
C THR A 8 7.65 -15.43 5.32
N ASN A 9 7.08 -15.78 4.18
CA ASN A 9 5.64 -15.59 3.93
C ASN A 9 4.77 -16.39 4.91
N ARG A 10 5.23 -17.57 5.31
CA ARG A 10 4.53 -18.38 6.33
C ARG A 10 4.59 -17.76 7.73
N ALA A 11 5.71 -17.16 8.10
CA ALA A 11 5.81 -16.42 9.37
C ALA A 11 4.85 -15.24 9.35
N TRP A 12 4.81 -14.47 8.27
CA TRP A 12 3.88 -13.35 8.09
C TRP A 12 2.40 -13.80 8.08
N LEU A 13 2.08 -14.93 7.45
CA LEU A 13 0.74 -15.52 7.52
C LEU A 13 0.32 -15.77 8.97
N GLY A 14 1.20 -16.38 9.77
CA GLY A 14 0.92 -16.65 11.17
C GLY A 14 0.72 -15.38 12.01
N GLU A 15 1.51 -14.34 11.76
CA GLU A 15 1.37 -13.02 12.41
C GLU A 15 0.08 -12.31 11.99
N PHE A 16 -0.21 -12.32 10.70
CA PHE A 16 -1.44 -11.77 10.16
C PHE A 16 -2.67 -12.39 10.81
N LEU A 17 -2.78 -13.71 10.78
CA LEU A 17 -3.93 -14.43 11.37
C LEU A 17 -4.07 -14.16 12.87
N ARG A 18 -2.96 -14.13 13.63
CA ARG A 18 -2.97 -13.77 15.06
C ARG A 18 -3.48 -12.37 15.30
N SER A 19 -3.03 -11.41 14.49
CA SER A 19 -3.45 -10.01 14.63
C SER A 19 -4.95 -9.84 14.36
N ARG A 20 -5.49 -10.53 13.34
CA ARG A 20 -6.92 -10.46 12.99
C ARG A 20 -7.78 -11.12 14.05
N ARG A 21 -7.39 -12.31 14.51
CA ARG A 21 -8.06 -13.03 15.60
C ARG A 21 -8.11 -12.23 16.91
N ALA A 22 -7.07 -11.48 17.22
CA ALA A 22 -7.00 -10.66 18.43
C ALA A 22 -7.97 -9.48 18.45
N ARG A 23 -8.46 -9.02 17.29
CA ARG A 23 -9.40 -7.89 17.15
C ARG A 23 -10.86 -8.27 17.41
N LEU A 24 -11.20 -9.54 17.30
CA LEU A 24 -12.58 -10.00 17.33
C LEU A 24 -13.01 -10.31 18.77
N SER A 25 -14.17 -9.78 19.17
CA SER A 25 -14.75 -10.08 20.48
C SER A 25 -15.48 -11.43 20.44
N PRO A 26 -15.15 -12.39 21.33
CA PRO A 26 -15.84 -13.68 21.37
C PRO A 26 -17.34 -13.59 21.61
N THR A 27 -17.78 -12.55 22.33
CA THR A 27 -19.20 -12.33 22.60
C THR A 27 -20.03 -12.07 21.33
N ASP A 28 -19.41 -11.45 20.32
CA ASP A 28 -20.07 -11.12 19.06
C ASP A 28 -20.39 -12.38 18.23
N TYR A 29 -19.74 -13.51 18.58
CA TYR A 29 -19.90 -14.81 17.95
C TYR A 29 -20.61 -15.84 18.85
N GLY A 30 -21.17 -15.39 19.97
CA GLY A 30 -21.92 -16.27 20.90
C GLY A 30 -21.02 -17.14 21.79
N PHE A 31 -19.71 -16.87 21.84
CA PHE A 31 -18.82 -17.61 22.73
C PHE A 31 -18.86 -17.03 24.16
N PRO A 32 -18.87 -17.90 25.21
CA PRO A 32 -18.92 -17.44 26.58
C PRO A 32 -17.65 -16.69 26.99
N VAL A 33 -17.81 -15.61 27.76
CA VAL A 33 -16.69 -14.90 28.37
C VAL A 33 -16.12 -15.72 29.52
N MET A 34 -15.02 -16.43 29.30
CA MET A 34 -14.31 -17.12 30.39
C MET A 34 -13.51 -16.11 31.24
N ARG A 35 -13.59 -16.24 32.58
CA ARG A 35 -12.90 -15.37 33.55
C ARG A 35 -11.36 -15.33 33.44
N ARG A 36 -10.73 -16.27 32.71
CA ARG A 36 -9.28 -16.32 32.41
C ARG A 36 -9.05 -16.67 30.96
N ARG A 37 -9.09 -15.67 30.07
CA ARG A 37 -8.59 -15.82 28.70
C ARG A 37 -7.08 -15.64 28.67
N ARG A 38 -6.38 -16.53 27.95
CA ARG A 38 -4.91 -16.48 27.77
C ARG A 38 -4.48 -15.51 26.66
N SER A 39 -5.41 -15.08 25.80
CA SER A 39 -5.16 -14.16 24.69
C SER A 39 -6.32 -13.19 24.52
N PRO A 40 -6.08 -11.96 24.08
CA PRO A 40 -7.15 -11.07 23.63
C PRO A 40 -7.84 -11.67 22.40
N GLY A 41 -9.12 -11.38 22.19
CA GLY A 41 -9.89 -11.82 21.04
C GLY A 41 -10.26 -13.30 21.05
N LEU A 42 -10.57 -13.82 19.85
CA LEU A 42 -10.94 -15.23 19.67
C LEU A 42 -9.75 -16.16 19.96
N SER A 43 -10.01 -17.32 20.51
CA SER A 43 -9.03 -18.42 20.63
C SER A 43 -8.85 -19.14 19.28
N ARG A 44 -7.78 -19.94 19.14
CA ARG A 44 -7.59 -20.79 17.93
C ARG A 44 -8.71 -21.79 17.74
N ASP A 45 -9.25 -22.32 18.83
CA ASP A 45 -10.37 -23.26 18.83
C ASP A 45 -11.65 -22.59 18.29
N GLU A 46 -11.95 -21.39 18.76
CA GLU A 46 -13.12 -20.62 18.31
C GLU A 46 -13.02 -20.28 16.83
N VAL A 47 -11.84 -19.86 16.31
CA VAL A 47 -11.66 -19.62 14.87
C VAL A 47 -11.79 -20.91 14.07
N ALA A 48 -11.18 -22.00 14.53
CA ALA A 48 -11.29 -23.29 13.88
C ALA A 48 -12.74 -23.77 13.78
N GLN A 49 -13.51 -23.59 14.85
CA GLN A 49 -14.95 -23.89 14.86
C GLN A 49 -15.72 -23.03 13.87
N LEU A 50 -15.49 -21.71 13.84
CA LEU A 50 -16.15 -20.80 12.89
C LEU A 50 -15.77 -21.11 11.44
N ALA A 51 -14.53 -21.50 11.18
CA ALA A 51 -14.04 -21.85 9.85
C ALA A 51 -14.40 -23.28 9.42
N GLY A 52 -14.95 -24.11 10.32
CA GLY A 52 -15.27 -25.51 10.01
C GLY A 52 -14.05 -26.40 9.75
N ILE A 53 -12.90 -26.09 10.40
CA ILE A 53 -11.64 -26.84 10.27
C ILE A 53 -11.19 -27.36 11.65
N SER A 54 -10.24 -28.30 11.67
CA SER A 54 -9.70 -28.78 12.93
C SER A 54 -8.81 -27.73 13.61
N ILE A 55 -8.84 -27.68 14.96
CA ILE A 55 -7.95 -26.80 15.74
C ILE A 55 -6.47 -27.08 15.46
N ALA A 56 -6.11 -28.35 15.23
CA ALA A 56 -4.73 -28.72 14.87
C ALA A 56 -4.31 -28.10 13.55
N TYR A 57 -5.19 -28.15 12.54
CA TYR A 57 -4.93 -27.58 11.23
C TYR A 57 -4.80 -26.06 11.29
N TYR A 58 -5.72 -25.35 11.93
CA TYR A 58 -5.61 -23.91 12.14
C TYR A 58 -4.35 -23.53 12.92
N THR A 59 -3.99 -24.31 13.94
CA THR A 59 -2.77 -24.08 14.72
C THR A 59 -1.51 -24.21 13.86
N TRP A 60 -1.46 -25.19 12.96
CA TRP A 60 -0.34 -25.37 12.03
C TRP A 60 -0.22 -24.19 11.04
N ILE A 61 -1.35 -23.69 10.54
CA ILE A 61 -1.39 -22.49 9.68
C ILE A 61 -0.80 -21.30 10.43
N GLU A 62 -1.30 -21.03 11.65
CA GLU A 62 -0.85 -19.89 12.46
C GLU A 62 0.61 -20.04 12.96
N GLN A 63 1.15 -21.25 12.98
CA GLN A 63 2.57 -21.51 13.25
C GLN A 63 3.48 -21.43 12.02
N GLY A 64 2.91 -21.17 10.85
CA GLY A 64 3.67 -21.12 9.59
C GLY A 64 4.20 -22.47 9.12
N ARG A 65 3.57 -23.59 9.52
CA ARG A 65 4.00 -24.92 9.04
C ARG A 65 3.71 -25.10 7.57
N GLU A 66 4.50 -25.99 6.95
CA GLU A 66 4.33 -26.37 5.55
C GLU A 66 3.12 -27.29 5.38
N ILE A 67 2.01 -26.68 4.99
CA ILE A 67 0.75 -27.40 4.69
C ILE A 67 0.11 -26.79 3.44
N ASN A 68 -0.50 -27.67 2.62
CA ASN A 68 -1.29 -27.18 1.49
C ASN A 68 -2.65 -26.69 1.98
N MET A 69 -3.01 -25.48 1.59
CA MET A 69 -4.31 -24.88 1.88
C MET A 69 -5.10 -24.73 0.59
N SER A 70 -6.33 -25.21 0.59
CA SER A 70 -7.24 -24.99 -0.54
C SER A 70 -7.85 -23.58 -0.48
N PRO A 71 -8.26 -23.01 -1.63
CA PRO A 71 -9.00 -21.75 -1.66
C PRO A 71 -10.25 -21.75 -0.75
N ASP A 72 -10.92 -22.89 -0.61
CA ASP A 72 -12.10 -23.02 0.24
C ASP A 72 -11.78 -22.85 1.72
N VAL A 73 -10.65 -23.42 2.18
CA VAL A 73 -10.16 -23.24 3.56
C VAL A 73 -9.79 -21.78 3.81
N LEU A 74 -9.10 -21.12 2.89
CA LEU A 74 -8.74 -19.71 3.01
C LEU A 74 -9.97 -18.81 3.05
N ASN A 75 -10.97 -19.07 2.21
CA ASN A 75 -12.25 -18.37 2.26
C ASN A 75 -13.01 -18.61 3.57
N ALA A 76 -12.97 -19.82 4.11
CA ALA A 76 -13.58 -20.13 5.40
C ALA A 76 -12.90 -19.38 6.55
N ILE A 77 -11.57 -19.32 6.57
CA ILE A 77 -10.79 -18.54 7.54
C ILE A 77 -11.09 -17.04 7.38
N ALA A 78 -11.13 -16.53 6.14
CA ALA A 78 -11.46 -15.14 5.86
C ALA A 78 -12.84 -14.75 6.43
N ARG A 79 -13.84 -15.58 6.23
CA ARG A 79 -15.18 -15.37 6.82
C ARG A 79 -15.16 -15.45 8.34
N ALA A 80 -14.49 -16.45 8.92
CA ALA A 80 -14.39 -16.62 10.37
C ALA A 80 -13.71 -15.43 11.07
N LEU A 81 -12.75 -14.80 10.40
CA LEU A 81 -12.03 -13.64 10.89
C LEU A 81 -12.61 -12.28 10.43
N CYS A 82 -13.76 -12.30 9.74
CA CYS A 82 -14.40 -11.10 9.15
C CYS A 82 -13.44 -10.22 8.36
N LEU A 83 -12.59 -10.84 7.53
CA LEU A 83 -11.63 -10.12 6.72
C LEU A 83 -12.36 -9.32 5.64
N GLY A 84 -12.02 -8.05 5.51
CA GLY A 84 -12.38 -7.23 4.37
C GLY A 84 -11.70 -7.73 3.09
N GLU A 85 -12.12 -7.20 1.92
CA GLU A 85 -11.61 -7.67 0.62
C GLU A 85 -10.08 -7.54 0.51
N ALA A 86 -9.51 -6.41 0.93
CA ALA A 86 -8.07 -6.20 0.94
C ALA A 86 -7.32 -7.24 1.82
N GLU A 87 -7.88 -7.54 2.99
CA GLU A 87 -7.30 -8.52 3.91
C GLU A 87 -7.42 -9.94 3.36
N ARG A 88 -8.51 -10.24 2.66
CA ARG A 88 -8.71 -11.52 1.97
C ARG A 88 -7.70 -11.70 0.84
N VAL A 89 -7.50 -10.69 -0.01
CA VAL A 89 -6.50 -10.72 -1.08
C VAL A 89 -5.11 -10.94 -0.49
N HIS A 90 -4.75 -10.21 0.57
CA HIS A 90 -3.46 -10.38 1.26
C HIS A 90 -3.28 -11.81 1.82
N LEU A 91 -4.33 -12.40 2.42
CA LEU A 91 -4.30 -13.79 2.90
C LEU A 91 -3.94 -14.79 1.78
N PHE A 92 -4.56 -14.62 0.60
CA PHE A 92 -4.30 -15.48 -0.56
C PHE A 92 -2.89 -15.28 -1.11
N THR A 93 -2.42 -14.04 -1.16
CA THR A 93 -1.05 -13.71 -1.59
C THR A 93 0.00 -14.35 -0.68
N LEU A 94 -0.19 -14.31 0.66
CA LEU A 94 0.74 -14.93 1.61
C LEU A 94 0.85 -16.45 1.46
N VAL A 95 -0.17 -17.10 0.90
CA VAL A 95 -0.18 -18.54 0.64
C VAL A 95 0.41 -18.89 -0.72
N GLY A 96 0.68 -17.89 -1.56
CA GLY A 96 1.21 -18.08 -2.92
C GLY A 96 0.14 -18.57 -3.91
N ILE A 97 -1.14 -18.31 -3.63
CA ILE A 97 -2.20 -18.51 -4.62
C ILE A 97 -2.24 -17.25 -5.47
N GLU A 98 -1.66 -17.38 -6.65
CA GLU A 98 -1.55 -16.31 -7.64
C GLU A 98 -2.93 -15.73 -8.02
N VAL A 99 -3.04 -14.42 -7.88
CA VAL A 99 -4.02 -13.65 -8.63
C VAL A 99 -3.31 -13.21 -9.91
N ALA A 100 -3.54 -13.95 -10.98
CA ALA A 100 -3.07 -13.74 -12.35
C ALA A 100 -1.57 -13.43 -12.55
N GLU A 101 -0.92 -14.31 -13.31
CA GLU A 101 0.49 -14.20 -13.72
C GLU A 101 0.86 -12.80 -14.21
N SER A 102 1.78 -12.15 -13.51
CA SER A 102 2.49 -11.01 -14.05
C SER A 102 3.63 -11.49 -14.93
N THR A 103 3.49 -11.30 -16.22
CA THR A 103 4.63 -11.40 -17.13
C THR A 103 5.69 -10.39 -16.70
N LEU A 104 6.90 -10.83 -16.42
CA LEU A 104 8.08 -10.00 -16.13
C LEU A 104 8.18 -8.92 -17.21
N GLY A 105 7.84 -7.68 -16.82
CA GLY A 105 7.83 -6.54 -17.73
C GLY A 105 9.26 -6.17 -18.15
N ASP A 106 9.45 -5.90 -19.43
CA ASP A 106 10.58 -5.14 -19.95
C ASP A 106 10.74 -3.86 -19.10
N ASP A 107 11.95 -3.57 -18.63
CA ASP A 107 12.28 -2.41 -17.79
C ASP A 107 12.01 -1.06 -18.50
N ARG A 108 11.66 -1.12 -19.77
CA ARG A 108 11.30 0.04 -20.57
C ARG A 108 9.87 0.49 -20.30
N MET A 109 9.73 1.79 -20.09
CA MET A 109 8.40 2.41 -20.03
C MET A 109 7.64 2.16 -21.33
N HIS A 110 6.41 1.68 -21.23
CA HIS A 110 5.56 1.49 -22.41
C HIS A 110 5.39 2.84 -23.14
N PRO A 111 5.58 2.93 -24.47
CA PRO A 111 5.56 4.20 -25.21
C PRO A 111 4.30 5.04 -24.97
N THR A 112 3.14 4.40 -24.79
CA THR A 112 1.89 5.10 -24.47
C THR A 112 1.95 5.82 -23.14
N ILE A 113 2.59 5.23 -22.13
CA ILE A 113 2.74 5.83 -20.79
C ILE A 113 3.70 7.00 -20.86
N ALA A 114 4.85 6.84 -21.53
CA ALA A 114 5.78 7.93 -21.79
C ALA A 114 5.08 9.10 -22.52
N ASN A 115 4.24 8.81 -23.49
CA ASN A 115 3.46 9.82 -24.20
C ASN A 115 2.45 10.54 -23.28
N ILE A 116 1.83 9.83 -22.30
CA ILE A 116 0.95 10.47 -21.32
C ILE A 116 1.73 11.47 -20.47
N PHE A 117 2.90 11.06 -19.92
CA PHE A 117 3.73 11.97 -19.13
C PHE A 117 4.23 13.15 -19.96
N ASN A 118 4.71 12.91 -21.19
CA ASN A 118 5.11 13.97 -22.11
C ASN A 118 3.96 14.94 -22.41
N TYR A 119 2.76 14.43 -22.67
CA TYR A 119 1.59 15.25 -22.92
C TYR A 119 1.20 16.07 -21.68
N LEU A 120 1.18 15.46 -20.51
CA LEU A 120 0.88 16.16 -19.26
C LEU A 120 1.93 17.21 -18.96
N ASN A 121 3.23 16.93 -19.13
CA ASN A 121 4.29 17.90 -18.92
C ASN A 121 4.24 19.05 -19.94
N TYR A 122 3.92 18.76 -21.21
CA TYR A 122 3.82 19.81 -22.24
C TYR A 122 2.62 20.74 -22.03
N ASN A 123 1.52 20.21 -21.49
CA ASN A 123 0.29 20.96 -21.24
C ASN A 123 0.06 21.26 -19.76
N ASP A 124 1.06 21.10 -18.92
CA ASP A 124 0.98 21.13 -17.46
C ASP A 124 0.34 22.42 -16.93
N ALA A 125 0.74 23.56 -17.46
CA ALA A 125 0.17 24.86 -17.10
C ALA A 125 -1.32 25.02 -17.44
N SER A 126 -1.88 24.19 -18.33
CA SER A 126 -3.29 24.29 -18.74
C SER A 126 -4.16 23.11 -18.32
N SER A 127 -3.54 21.96 -18.00
CA SER A 127 -4.29 20.74 -17.71
C SER A 127 -4.77 20.65 -16.26
N GLY A 128 -4.04 21.23 -15.31
CA GLY A 128 -4.32 21.11 -13.87
C GLY A 128 -4.25 19.67 -13.33
N TRP A 129 -3.61 18.76 -14.09
CA TRP A 129 -3.42 17.36 -13.73
C TRP A 129 -1.99 17.09 -13.35
N CYS A 130 -1.77 16.34 -12.27
CA CYS A 130 -0.47 15.79 -11.95
C CYS A 130 -0.48 14.26 -12.01
N ALA A 131 0.65 13.69 -12.43
CA ALA A 131 0.83 12.26 -12.55
C ALA A 131 2.14 11.83 -11.89
N LEU A 132 2.08 10.68 -11.22
CA LEU A 132 3.20 10.02 -10.59
C LEU A 132 3.13 8.54 -10.90
N MET A 133 4.23 7.94 -11.36
CA MET A 133 4.33 6.50 -11.53
C MET A 133 5.39 5.95 -10.58
N TYR A 134 5.05 4.90 -9.87
CA TYR A 134 5.94 4.23 -8.93
C TYR A 134 5.78 2.70 -9.03
N ASP A 135 6.83 1.99 -8.62
CA ASP A 135 6.82 0.53 -8.55
C ASP A 135 6.19 0.00 -7.26
N SER A 136 6.12 -1.32 -7.12
CA SER A 136 5.60 -1.99 -5.92
C SER A 136 6.37 -1.65 -4.63
N TRP A 137 7.56 -1.08 -4.77
CA TRP A 137 8.44 -0.67 -3.67
C TRP A 137 8.37 0.82 -3.36
N PHE A 138 7.49 1.56 -4.06
CA PHE A 138 7.33 3.02 -3.95
C PHE A 138 8.51 3.82 -4.49
N ASN A 139 9.39 3.23 -5.31
CA ASN A 139 10.38 3.99 -6.06
C ASN A 139 9.67 4.76 -7.17
N VAL A 140 9.93 6.07 -7.25
CA VAL A 140 9.33 6.92 -8.28
C VAL A 140 10.04 6.70 -9.60
N LEU A 141 9.32 6.21 -10.58
CA LEU A 141 9.82 5.91 -11.92
C LEU A 141 9.64 7.09 -12.86
N GLU A 142 8.53 7.84 -12.71
CA GLU A 142 8.22 9.00 -13.53
C GLU A 142 7.32 9.97 -12.75
N SER A 143 7.43 11.27 -13.01
CA SER A 143 6.57 12.30 -12.43
C SER A 143 6.39 13.48 -13.37
N THR A 144 5.22 14.12 -13.33
CA THR A 144 5.03 15.42 -13.96
C THR A 144 5.65 16.52 -13.10
N LEU A 145 5.94 17.67 -13.73
CA LEU A 145 6.44 18.86 -13.02
C LEU A 145 5.49 19.27 -11.90
N LEU A 146 4.18 19.25 -12.16
CA LEU A 146 3.17 19.56 -11.16
C LEU A 146 3.16 18.56 -10.02
N ALA A 147 3.33 17.26 -10.28
CA ALA A 147 3.44 16.24 -9.23
C ALA A 147 4.67 16.50 -8.35
N THR A 148 5.79 16.91 -8.95
CA THR A 148 6.99 17.31 -8.20
C THR A 148 6.73 18.52 -7.32
N ALA A 149 5.98 19.52 -7.81
CA ALA A 149 5.63 20.72 -7.03
C ALA A 149 4.67 20.39 -5.87
N VAL A 150 3.70 19.51 -6.09
CA VAL A 150 2.69 19.14 -5.09
C VAL A 150 3.24 18.20 -4.03
N PHE A 151 3.94 17.14 -4.45
CA PHE A 151 4.40 16.08 -3.55
C PHE A 151 5.87 16.22 -3.15
N GLY A 152 6.64 17.10 -3.79
CA GLY A 152 8.06 17.29 -3.50
C GLY A 152 8.94 16.10 -3.85
N ILE A 153 8.50 15.17 -4.70
CA ILE A 153 9.16 13.90 -5.00
C ILE A 153 9.55 13.86 -6.47
N ARG A 154 10.73 13.32 -6.77
CA ARG A 154 11.29 13.21 -8.13
C ARG A 154 11.64 11.76 -8.45
N PRO A 155 11.67 11.39 -9.74
CA PRO A 155 12.15 10.08 -10.17
C PRO A 155 13.61 9.85 -9.75
N GLY A 156 13.93 8.61 -9.37
CA GLY A 156 15.27 8.19 -8.98
C GLY A 156 15.30 6.78 -8.40
N HIS A 157 16.52 6.28 -8.15
CA HIS A 157 16.76 4.92 -7.64
C HIS A 157 17.32 4.89 -6.20
N ASP A 158 17.42 6.02 -5.56
CA ASP A 158 17.85 6.15 -4.16
C ASP A 158 16.66 6.20 -3.20
N LEU A 159 16.95 6.13 -1.91
CA LEU A 159 15.90 6.21 -0.88
C LEU A 159 15.22 7.58 -0.85
N GLU A 160 15.91 8.64 -1.27
CA GLU A 160 15.34 9.98 -1.34
C GLU A 160 14.31 10.15 -2.46
N SER A 161 14.31 9.26 -3.44
CA SER A 161 13.32 9.17 -4.51
C SER A 161 12.20 8.15 -4.19
N ASN A 162 12.25 7.52 -3.02
CA ASN A 162 11.24 6.56 -2.58
C ASN A 162 10.13 7.26 -1.79
N VAL A 163 8.89 7.19 -2.28
CA VAL A 163 7.72 7.84 -1.65
C VAL A 163 7.55 7.41 -0.20
N LEU A 164 7.58 6.09 0.05
CA LEU A 164 7.34 5.56 1.39
C LEU A 164 8.43 5.97 2.37
N TYR A 165 9.69 5.91 1.97
CA TYR A 165 10.82 6.34 2.81
C TYR A 165 10.70 7.83 3.18
N ARG A 166 10.41 8.69 2.21
CA ARG A 166 10.26 10.13 2.44
C ARG A 166 9.07 10.49 3.32
N LEU A 167 7.96 9.77 3.23
CA LEU A 167 6.81 9.99 4.12
C LEU A 167 7.19 9.90 5.62
N PHE A 168 8.23 9.13 5.95
CA PHE A 168 8.69 8.96 7.33
C PHE A 168 9.91 9.81 7.69
N THR A 169 10.78 10.15 6.72
CA THR A 169 12.07 10.81 6.99
C THR A 169 12.07 12.30 6.69
N ASP A 170 11.26 12.75 5.73
CA ASP A 170 11.21 14.15 5.34
C ASP A 170 10.20 14.93 6.20
N PRO A 171 10.66 15.90 7.01
CA PRO A 171 9.76 16.74 7.82
C PRO A 171 8.73 17.51 6.99
N VAL A 172 9.06 17.86 5.74
CA VAL A 172 8.14 18.55 4.82
C VAL A 172 6.98 17.63 4.47
N GLN A 173 7.25 16.36 4.18
CA GLN A 173 6.19 15.38 3.88
C GLN A 173 5.23 15.21 5.07
N ARG A 174 5.77 15.19 6.28
CA ARG A 174 4.94 15.05 7.48
C ARG A 174 3.97 16.22 7.69
N THR A 175 4.33 17.42 7.27
CA THR A 175 3.49 18.62 7.38
C THR A 175 2.62 18.84 6.14
N THR A 176 2.98 18.27 5.01
CA THR A 176 2.22 18.38 3.76
C THR A 176 0.89 17.63 3.85
N TRP A 177 0.85 16.46 4.51
CA TRP A 177 -0.35 15.63 4.60
C TRP A 177 -1.13 15.96 5.86
N LEU A 178 -2.36 16.47 5.72
CA LEU A 178 -3.21 16.82 6.88
C LEU A 178 -3.60 15.59 7.70
N ASP A 179 -3.81 14.45 7.06
CA ASP A 179 -4.03 13.15 7.71
C ASP A 179 -2.86 12.19 7.43
N TRP A 180 -1.65 12.62 7.83
CA TRP A 180 -0.42 11.86 7.61
C TRP A 180 -0.49 10.43 8.17
N GLU A 181 -1.07 10.23 9.36
CA GLU A 181 -1.16 8.92 10.00
C GLU A 181 -1.98 7.92 9.17
N SER A 182 -3.09 8.37 8.58
CA SER A 182 -3.92 7.53 7.71
C SER A 182 -3.20 7.16 6.41
N GLU A 183 -2.53 8.12 5.80
CA GLU A 183 -1.79 7.91 4.55
C GLU A 183 -0.62 6.94 4.72
N VAL A 184 0.19 7.09 5.77
CA VAL A 184 1.31 6.17 5.99
C VAL A 184 0.84 4.77 6.36
N ARG A 185 -0.28 4.60 7.08
CA ARG A 185 -0.85 3.28 7.37
C ARG A 185 -1.28 2.57 6.09
N MET A 186 -1.92 3.29 5.18
CA MET A 186 -2.30 2.75 3.88
C MET A 186 -1.08 2.37 3.04
N ALA A 187 -0.09 3.26 2.94
CA ALA A 187 1.14 3.01 2.19
C ALA A 187 1.94 1.81 2.73
N VAL A 188 2.06 1.69 4.07
CA VAL A 188 2.69 0.52 4.72
C VAL A 188 1.93 -0.78 4.43
N GLY A 189 0.59 -0.73 4.42
CA GLY A 189 -0.24 -1.88 4.04
C GLY A 189 -0.02 -2.32 2.60
N MET A 190 0.04 -1.37 1.66
CA MET A 190 0.35 -1.63 0.24
C MET A 190 1.76 -2.20 0.05
N PHE A 191 2.77 -1.62 0.70
CA PHE A 191 4.14 -2.10 0.66
C PHE A 191 4.26 -3.54 1.18
N ARG A 192 3.61 -3.85 2.29
CA ARG A 192 3.54 -5.21 2.84
C ARG A 192 2.91 -6.21 1.87
N HIS A 193 1.82 -5.79 1.20
CA HIS A 193 1.18 -6.61 0.19
C HIS A 193 2.10 -6.88 -1.00
N GLY A 194 2.82 -5.87 -1.47
CA GLY A 194 3.83 -6.01 -2.53
C GLY A 194 4.91 -7.03 -2.15
N LEU A 195 5.47 -6.92 -0.94
CA LEU A 195 6.46 -7.88 -0.43
C LEU A 195 5.93 -9.33 -0.35
N ALA A 196 4.66 -9.50 0.05
CA ALA A 196 4.04 -10.82 0.10
C ALA A 196 3.84 -11.42 -1.30
N GLY A 197 3.57 -10.58 -2.31
CA GLY A 197 3.41 -10.98 -3.72
C GLY A 197 4.72 -11.27 -4.44
N GLN A 198 5.84 -10.71 -3.97
CA GLN A 198 7.16 -10.85 -4.58
C GLN A 198 8.22 -11.21 -3.52
N PRO A 199 8.21 -12.45 -3.00
CA PRO A 199 9.05 -12.85 -1.87
C PRO A 199 10.55 -12.90 -2.19
N ASP A 200 10.94 -12.85 -3.46
CA ASP A 200 12.33 -12.94 -3.93
C ASP A 200 13.00 -11.57 -4.16
N THR A 201 12.32 -10.50 -3.80
CA THR A 201 12.78 -9.14 -4.11
C THR A 201 13.93 -8.69 -3.20
N ILE A 202 15.12 -8.52 -3.79
CA ILE A 202 16.26 -7.90 -3.09
C ILE A 202 15.95 -6.44 -2.77
N GLU A 203 15.35 -5.73 -3.70
CA GLU A 203 15.03 -4.30 -3.56
C GLU A 203 13.99 -4.04 -2.47
N GLY A 204 12.90 -4.81 -2.46
CA GLY A 204 11.87 -4.69 -1.41
C GLY A 204 12.44 -4.90 0.00
N PHE A 205 13.32 -5.89 0.18
CA PHE A 205 13.97 -6.14 1.48
C PHE A 205 15.02 -5.09 1.83
N ARG A 206 15.72 -4.51 0.86
CA ARG A 206 16.64 -3.39 1.08
C ARG A 206 15.89 -2.19 1.64
N ILE A 207 14.77 -1.84 1.03
CA ILE A 207 13.92 -0.72 1.46
C ILE A 207 13.29 -1.03 2.83
N LEU A 208 12.76 -2.24 3.05
CA LEU A 208 12.23 -2.66 4.35
C LEU A 208 13.27 -2.52 5.47
N GLY A 209 14.51 -2.94 5.22
CA GLY A 209 15.60 -2.82 6.19
C GLY A 209 15.83 -1.37 6.61
N ALA A 210 15.89 -0.44 5.65
CA ALA A 210 16.04 0.98 5.94
C ALA A 210 14.83 1.58 6.67
N LEU A 211 13.61 1.14 6.34
CA LEU A 211 12.38 1.61 6.97
C LEU A 211 12.22 1.12 8.41
N LEU A 212 12.65 -0.09 8.72
CA LEU A 212 12.55 -0.66 10.08
C LEU A 212 13.43 0.07 11.10
N GLU A 213 14.46 0.79 10.67
CA GLU A 213 15.26 1.66 11.53
C GLU A 213 14.49 2.92 12.00
N ILE A 214 13.32 3.21 11.38
CA ILE A 214 12.51 4.38 11.69
C ILE A 214 11.43 3.98 12.72
N PRO A 215 11.40 4.55 13.93
CA PRO A 215 10.49 4.12 14.99
C PRO A 215 9.00 4.23 14.62
N ASP A 216 8.60 5.29 13.92
CA ASP A 216 7.20 5.47 13.49
C ASP A 216 6.80 4.41 12.45
N PHE A 217 7.69 4.05 11.53
CA PHE A 217 7.44 2.97 10.58
C PHE A 217 7.33 1.62 11.28
N ALA A 218 8.29 1.27 12.15
CA ALA A 218 8.29 0.01 12.90
C ALA A 218 7.00 -0.16 13.71
N ARG A 219 6.54 0.89 14.38
CA ARG A 219 5.26 0.91 15.12
C ARG A 219 4.05 0.57 14.22
N ILE A 220 3.97 1.17 13.03
CA ILE A 220 2.87 0.94 12.09
C ILE A 220 3.01 -0.45 11.45
N TRP A 221 4.23 -0.86 11.15
CA TRP A 221 4.54 -2.19 10.64
C TRP A 221 4.07 -3.28 11.60
N ASP A 222 4.38 -3.17 12.89
CA ASP A 222 3.99 -4.15 13.91
C ASP A 222 2.48 -4.19 14.17
N ALA A 223 1.76 -3.09 13.90
CA ALA A 223 0.30 -3.06 13.99
C ALA A 223 -0.40 -3.95 12.96
N TYR A 224 0.30 -4.42 11.94
CA TYR A 224 -0.19 -5.31 10.89
C TYR A 224 -1.47 -4.83 10.21
N ASP A 225 -1.55 -3.54 9.88
CA ASP A 225 -2.65 -3.00 9.07
C ASP A 225 -2.40 -3.28 7.59
N VAL A 226 -3.33 -3.97 6.93
CA VAL A 226 -3.25 -4.33 5.49
C VAL A 226 -4.36 -3.68 4.67
N ARG A 227 -4.83 -2.52 5.09
CA ARG A 227 -5.74 -1.73 4.24
C ARG A 227 -4.98 -1.26 3.01
N ILE A 228 -5.27 -1.86 1.87
CA ILE A 228 -4.51 -1.65 0.62
C ILE A 228 -5.22 -0.65 -0.27
N CYS A 229 -6.55 -0.73 -0.31
CA CYS A 229 -7.40 0.12 -1.13
C CYS A 229 -8.76 0.24 -0.46
N PRO A 230 -9.37 1.40 -0.47
CA PRO A 230 -10.76 1.50 -0.08
C PRO A 230 -11.60 0.57 -0.97
N SER A 231 -12.69 0.04 -0.42
CA SER A 231 -13.68 -0.68 -1.22
C SER A 231 -14.18 0.22 -2.37
N PRO A 232 -14.73 -0.33 -3.46
CA PRO A 232 -15.29 0.50 -4.52
C PRO A 232 -16.25 1.57 -4.01
N ASP A 233 -17.08 1.24 -3.00
CA ASP A 233 -18.00 2.20 -2.39
C ASP A 233 -17.28 3.28 -1.59
N GLU A 234 -16.21 2.96 -0.90
CA GLU A 234 -15.36 3.92 -0.19
C GLU A 234 -14.57 4.77 -1.16
N PHE A 235 -14.09 4.18 -2.26
CA PHE A 235 -13.38 4.89 -3.32
C PHE A 235 -14.23 6.02 -3.92
N PHE A 236 -15.51 5.77 -4.21
CA PHE A 236 -16.42 6.79 -4.76
C PHE A 236 -16.92 7.80 -3.73
N ARG A 237 -16.76 7.53 -2.42
CA ARG A 237 -17.14 8.42 -1.33
C ARG A 237 -15.97 9.18 -0.72
N GLN A 238 -14.74 8.98 -1.23
CA GLN A 238 -13.57 9.64 -0.66
C GLN A 238 -13.67 11.16 -0.82
N GLU A 239 -13.58 11.84 0.30
CA GLU A 239 -13.29 13.26 0.34
C GLU A 239 -11.97 13.54 -0.41
N PRO A 240 -11.86 14.68 -1.09
CA PRO A 240 -10.60 15.06 -1.72
C PRO A 240 -9.45 15.07 -0.70
N TRP A 241 -8.29 14.58 -1.10
CA TRP A 241 -7.09 14.74 -0.30
C TRP A 241 -6.80 16.20 -0.02
N GLN A 242 -6.48 16.50 1.22
CA GLN A 242 -6.10 17.83 1.66
C GLN A 242 -4.60 17.84 1.96
N LEU A 243 -3.88 18.62 1.20
CA LEU A 243 -2.43 18.74 1.27
C LEU A 243 -2.05 20.21 1.51
N VAL A 244 -0.93 20.42 2.17
CA VAL A 244 -0.36 21.75 2.40
C VAL A 244 1.08 21.78 1.90
N PRO A 245 1.33 21.66 0.58
CA PRO A 245 2.67 21.82 0.02
C PRO A 245 3.22 23.22 0.37
N PRO A 246 4.52 23.35 0.70
CA PRO A 246 5.08 24.62 1.20
C PRO A 246 4.83 25.83 0.29
N GLU A 247 4.83 25.62 -1.03
CA GLU A 247 4.71 26.71 -2.01
C GLU A 247 3.26 27.01 -2.43
N LEU A 248 2.35 26.03 -2.21
CA LEU A 248 0.97 26.12 -2.67
C LEU A 248 -0.01 26.43 -1.52
N GLY A 249 0.40 26.18 -0.27
CA GLY A 249 -0.53 26.18 0.85
C GLY A 249 -1.59 25.09 0.71
N LEU A 250 -2.77 25.27 1.31
CA LEU A 250 -3.82 24.25 1.26
C LEU A 250 -4.31 24.02 -0.17
N VAL A 251 -4.21 22.78 -0.63
CA VAL A 251 -4.77 22.28 -1.89
C VAL A 251 -5.65 21.06 -1.65
N ARG A 252 -6.67 20.90 -2.47
CA ARG A 252 -7.58 19.75 -2.45
C ARG A 252 -7.51 19.03 -3.78
N VAL A 253 -7.23 17.73 -3.74
CA VAL A 253 -7.05 16.92 -4.95
C VAL A 253 -7.89 15.66 -4.93
N HIS A 254 -8.53 15.36 -6.05
CA HIS A 254 -9.01 14.02 -6.34
C HIS A 254 -7.86 13.17 -6.85
N ARG A 255 -7.80 11.92 -6.42
CA ARG A 255 -6.80 10.98 -6.91
C ARG A 255 -7.43 9.75 -7.56
N LEU A 256 -6.71 9.19 -8.51
CA LEU A 256 -6.96 7.89 -9.10
C LEU A 256 -5.64 7.13 -9.17
N ALA A 257 -5.56 5.96 -8.55
CA ALA A 257 -4.43 5.06 -8.67
C ALA A 257 -4.84 3.84 -9.50
N MET A 258 -4.04 3.49 -10.48
CA MET A 258 -4.31 2.39 -11.40
C MET A 258 -3.07 1.51 -11.52
N ASN A 259 -3.24 0.20 -11.37
CA ASN A 259 -2.22 -0.75 -11.76
C ASN A 259 -2.19 -0.88 -13.29
N ILE A 260 -0.99 -0.96 -13.85
CA ILE A 260 -0.81 -1.07 -15.30
C ILE A 260 -0.76 -2.56 -15.66
N PRO A 261 -1.75 -3.11 -16.38
CA PRO A 261 -1.81 -4.56 -16.65
C PRO A 261 -0.60 -5.11 -17.41
N ALA A 262 0.05 -4.28 -18.23
CA ALA A 262 1.24 -4.64 -18.99
C ALA A 262 2.56 -4.47 -18.20
N ALA A 263 2.48 -3.92 -16.97
CA ALA A 263 3.62 -3.71 -16.10
C ALA A 263 3.12 -3.88 -14.66
N VAL A 264 2.92 -5.12 -14.26
CA VAL A 264 2.16 -5.54 -13.06
C VAL A 264 2.70 -5.00 -11.74
N ASP A 265 3.95 -4.58 -11.72
CA ASP A 265 4.63 -3.98 -10.59
C ASP A 265 4.55 -2.44 -10.58
N ARG A 266 3.77 -1.82 -11.48
CA ARG A 266 3.73 -0.36 -11.64
C ARG A 266 2.35 0.20 -11.39
N THR A 267 2.31 1.26 -10.60
CA THR A 267 1.11 2.03 -10.30
C THR A 267 1.23 3.43 -10.90
N LEU A 268 0.25 3.81 -11.72
CA LEU A 268 0.06 5.18 -12.18
C LEU A 268 -0.93 5.87 -11.25
N MET A 269 -0.51 6.92 -10.59
CA MET A 269 -1.36 7.81 -9.80
C MET A 269 -1.60 9.09 -10.59
N LEU A 270 -2.86 9.40 -10.82
CA LEU A 270 -3.32 10.67 -11.40
C LEU A 270 -4.02 11.49 -10.33
N CYS A 271 -3.72 12.79 -10.29
CA CYS A 271 -4.40 13.73 -9.40
C CYS A 271 -4.90 14.93 -10.20
N SER A 272 -6.08 15.41 -9.83
CA SER A 272 -6.66 16.65 -10.36
C SER A 272 -7.11 17.55 -9.23
N ALA A 273 -7.14 18.87 -9.48
CA ALA A 273 -7.71 19.81 -8.54
C ALA A 273 -9.17 19.50 -8.25
N ALA A 274 -9.57 19.53 -6.99
CA ALA A 274 -10.95 19.30 -6.57
C ALA A 274 -11.79 20.58 -6.52
N ASP A 275 -11.15 21.76 -6.57
CA ASP A 275 -11.80 23.05 -6.57
C ASP A 275 -11.06 24.11 -7.42
N ALA A 276 -11.72 25.22 -7.68
CA ALA A 276 -11.18 26.29 -8.52
C ALA A 276 -9.95 26.98 -7.89
N GLU A 277 -9.88 27.07 -6.56
CA GLU A 277 -8.73 27.65 -5.86
C GLU A 277 -7.50 26.79 -6.06
N THR A 278 -7.63 25.49 -5.90
CA THR A 278 -6.55 24.52 -6.14
C THR A 278 -6.11 24.55 -7.61
N SER A 279 -7.07 24.60 -8.57
CA SER A 279 -6.76 24.74 -9.99
C SER A 279 -5.91 25.99 -10.27
N TYR A 280 -6.30 27.13 -9.70
CA TYR A 280 -5.53 28.37 -9.86
C TYR A 280 -4.12 28.27 -9.28
N LYS A 281 -3.96 27.65 -8.11
CA LYS A 281 -2.65 27.43 -7.48
C LYS A 281 -1.76 26.53 -8.35
N PHE A 282 -2.32 25.48 -8.94
CA PHE A 282 -1.57 24.59 -9.83
C PHE A 282 -1.04 25.31 -11.07
N LEU A 283 -1.88 26.12 -11.71
CA LEU A 283 -1.47 26.92 -12.84
C LEU A 283 -0.37 27.93 -12.44
N SER A 284 -0.55 28.61 -11.32
CA SER A 284 0.35 29.69 -10.89
C SER A 284 1.75 29.22 -10.50
N VAL A 285 1.91 28.01 -9.97
CA VAL A 285 3.21 27.50 -9.53
C VAL A 285 4.10 27.15 -10.72
N LEU A 286 3.52 26.64 -11.79
CA LEU A 286 4.26 26.27 -13.01
C LEU A 286 4.63 27.49 -13.84
N GLU A 287 3.82 28.55 -13.82
CA GLU A 287 4.12 29.80 -14.51
C GLU A 287 5.29 30.57 -13.86
N ARG A 288 5.45 30.45 -12.53
CA ARG A 288 6.46 31.24 -11.79
C ARG A 288 7.87 30.70 -11.93
N GLU A 289 8.07 29.40 -11.88
CA GLU A 289 9.40 28.77 -11.85
C GLU A 289 9.44 27.42 -12.58
N PRO A 290 9.18 27.37 -13.90
CA PRO A 290 9.14 26.08 -14.60
C PRO A 290 10.50 25.35 -14.55
N GLU A 291 11.62 26.08 -14.58
CA GLU A 291 12.97 25.49 -14.58
C GLU A 291 13.33 24.81 -13.26
N ARG A 292 12.71 25.21 -12.15
CA ARG A 292 12.97 24.63 -10.81
C ARG A 292 12.54 23.18 -10.70
N TYR A 293 11.55 22.77 -11.46
CA TYR A 293 10.97 21.43 -11.45
C TYR A 293 11.49 20.54 -12.58
N LEU A 294 12.23 21.12 -13.54
CA LEU A 294 12.90 20.33 -14.57
C LEU A 294 14.02 19.49 -13.96
N VAL A 295 14.04 18.22 -14.26
CA VAL A 295 15.17 17.32 -13.94
C VAL A 295 16.31 17.73 -14.84
N SER A 296 17.47 18.06 -14.27
CA SER A 296 18.70 18.16 -15.05
C SER A 296 18.94 16.80 -15.70
N ALA A 297 18.84 16.75 -17.03
CA ALA A 297 19.02 15.56 -17.85
C ALA A 297 20.45 14.98 -17.70
#